data_2efa88b75a844c58ad9320ac0bc0220e
#
_entry.id   2efa88b75a844c58ad9320ac0bc0220e
#
_cell.length_a   1.000
_cell.length_b   1.000
_cell.length_c   1.000
_cell.angle_alpha   90.00
_cell.angle_beta   90.00
_cell.angle_gamma   90.00
#
_symmetry.space_group_name_H-M   'P 1'
#
loop_
_entity.id
_entity.type
_entity.pdbx_description
1 polymer ?
#
loop_
_entity_poly.entity_id
_entity_poly.type
_entity_poly.pdbx_seq_one_letter_code
_entity_poly.pdbx_strand_id
1 'polypeptide(L)'
;MTSLPMSDLGLGVASGLAAAGLSALSYLISRHHGLQQRAAGRQSVALRLLVLAHVIMAAVCIPVVYLLWPMASPAWQQFAAPLLASTGFYVLGQSALFAALKAADASQISPLLGLKVVMLALLVTFVMGTALDARQWLAVALSVAAAAILQTGRGGVSLRAFGCVLFCCICFAIADILIVSLINGLQTGVAEAGGSISRLHGGVLALTLTYGLCGGLSAPLALTLRPYLRTDWISAGQYSTTWLGSMLGLYCCFGLVGVVFGNILQSTRGVMNVALGAWLAHRGWHDLEQKVDRAMLIKRIAAALLMTAAITLSVIDLS
;
A
#
# COMPACT_ATOMS: atom_id res chain seq x y z
N MET A 1 12.75 -6.00 -24.68
CA MET A 1 12.78 -5.49 -23.29
C MET A 1 14.23 -5.20 -22.98
N THR A 2 14.58 -3.94 -22.70
CA THR A 2 15.93 -3.59 -22.24
C THR A 2 16.07 -4.11 -20.82
N SER A 3 17.11 -4.94 -20.56
CA SER A 3 17.43 -5.41 -19.21
C SER A 3 17.61 -4.22 -18.27
N LEU A 4 16.95 -4.26 -17.11
CA LEU A 4 17.12 -3.23 -16.09
C LEU A 4 18.56 -3.28 -15.56
N PRO A 5 19.20 -2.12 -15.29
CA PRO A 5 20.46 -2.11 -14.58
C PRO A 5 20.33 -2.85 -13.25
N MET A 6 21.30 -3.69 -12.90
CA MET A 6 21.29 -4.47 -11.64
C MET A 6 21.13 -3.61 -10.39
N SER A 7 21.65 -2.36 -10.44
CA SER A 7 21.46 -1.36 -9.38
C SER A 7 19.99 -0.98 -9.19
N ASP A 8 19.26 -0.75 -10.27
CA ASP A 8 17.86 -0.33 -10.24
C ASP A 8 16.96 -1.49 -9.78
N LEU A 9 17.26 -2.72 -10.21
CA LEU A 9 16.58 -3.91 -9.75
C LEU A 9 16.76 -4.10 -8.22
N GLY A 10 18.02 -4.04 -7.73
CA GLY A 10 18.32 -4.18 -6.31
C GLY A 10 17.63 -3.10 -5.46
N LEU A 11 17.66 -1.84 -5.92
CA LEU A 11 16.99 -0.73 -5.24
C LEU A 11 15.47 -0.87 -5.28
N GLY A 12 14.91 -1.34 -6.42
CA GLY A 12 13.47 -1.61 -6.56
C GLY A 12 12.99 -2.69 -5.60
N VAL A 13 13.72 -3.79 -5.49
CA VAL A 13 13.42 -4.88 -4.55
C VAL A 13 13.51 -4.39 -3.09
N ALA A 14 14.60 -3.71 -2.74
CA ALA A 14 14.80 -3.19 -1.38
C ALA A 14 13.70 -2.20 -0.99
N SER A 15 13.32 -1.28 -1.88
CA SER A 15 12.25 -0.30 -1.63
C SER A 15 10.88 -0.97 -1.51
N GLY A 16 10.59 -2.00 -2.32
CA GLY A 16 9.34 -2.77 -2.22
C GLY A 16 9.22 -3.57 -0.92
N LEU A 17 10.29 -4.21 -0.47
CA LEU A 17 10.33 -4.92 0.82
C LEU A 17 10.24 -3.95 2.01
N ALA A 18 10.93 -2.81 1.96
CA ALA A 18 10.81 -1.75 2.97
C ALA A 18 9.38 -1.20 3.03
N ALA A 19 8.74 -1.01 1.87
CA ALA A 19 7.33 -0.64 1.79
C ALA A 19 6.42 -1.65 2.47
N ALA A 20 6.64 -2.96 2.25
CA ALA A 20 5.88 -4.03 2.90
C ALA A 20 6.04 -4.01 4.42
N GLY A 21 7.26 -3.85 4.94
CA GLY A 21 7.55 -3.78 6.37
C GLY A 21 6.92 -2.56 7.05
N LEU A 22 7.08 -1.37 6.46
CA LEU A 22 6.50 -0.14 6.99
C LEU A 22 4.97 -0.15 6.95
N SER A 23 4.35 -0.72 5.89
CA SER A 23 2.89 -0.86 5.86
C SER A 23 2.40 -1.88 6.89
N ALA A 24 3.15 -2.97 7.16
CA ALA A 24 2.85 -3.88 8.26
C ALA A 24 2.83 -3.15 9.61
N LEU A 25 3.83 -2.30 9.86
CA LEU A 25 3.91 -1.51 11.08
C LEU A 25 2.76 -0.50 11.19
N SER A 26 2.38 0.17 10.10
CA SER A 26 1.26 1.13 10.10
C SER A 26 -0.08 0.47 10.46
N TYR A 27 -0.33 -0.78 10.03
CA TYR A 27 -1.52 -1.53 10.43
C TYR A 27 -1.53 -1.88 11.92
N LEU A 28 -0.37 -2.24 12.49
CA LEU A 28 -0.27 -2.48 13.94
C LEU A 28 -0.55 -1.22 14.75
N ILE A 29 -0.02 -0.06 14.32
CA ILE A 29 -0.30 1.24 14.95
C ILE A 29 -1.80 1.56 14.88
N SER A 30 -2.41 1.39 13.71
CA SER A 30 -3.85 1.63 13.52
C SER A 30 -4.70 0.71 14.41
N ARG A 31 -4.33 -0.57 14.51
CA ARG A 31 -5.02 -1.55 15.38
C ARG A 31 -4.88 -1.19 16.85
N HIS A 32 -3.67 -0.87 17.30
CA HIS A 32 -3.41 -0.47 18.69
C HIS A 32 -4.25 0.75 19.09
N HIS A 33 -4.22 1.80 18.27
CA HIS A 33 -5.06 2.98 18.48
C HIS A 33 -6.56 2.65 18.50
N GLY A 34 -7.01 1.80 17.55
CA GLY A 34 -8.39 1.34 17.48
C GLY A 34 -8.87 0.64 18.74
N LEU A 35 -8.05 -0.23 19.33
CA LEU A 35 -8.36 -0.96 20.57
C LEU A 35 -8.42 -0.01 21.76
N GLN A 36 -7.43 0.86 21.95
CA GLN A 36 -7.39 1.83 23.03
C GLN A 36 -8.61 2.77 23.04
N GLN A 37 -8.99 3.29 21.88
CA GLN A 37 -10.09 4.24 21.78
C GLN A 37 -11.47 3.57 21.90
N ARG A 38 -11.62 2.32 21.45
CA ARG A 38 -12.84 1.53 21.68
C ARG A 38 -13.03 1.22 23.14
N ALA A 39 -11.97 0.87 23.88
CA ALA A 39 -12.01 0.69 25.32
C ALA A 39 -12.45 1.98 26.07
N ALA A 40 -12.15 3.15 25.48
CA ALA A 40 -12.61 4.45 25.99
C ALA A 40 -14.02 4.85 25.50
N GLY A 41 -14.78 3.94 24.84
CA GLY A 41 -16.16 4.17 24.38
C GLY A 41 -16.30 5.12 23.18
N ARG A 42 -15.20 5.46 22.49
CA ARG A 42 -15.25 6.41 21.36
C ARG A 42 -15.71 5.76 20.06
N GLN A 43 -16.54 6.49 19.31
CA GLN A 43 -16.99 6.09 17.96
C GLN A 43 -16.15 6.76 16.87
N SER A 44 -16.19 6.20 15.66
CA SER A 44 -15.53 6.73 14.45
C SER A 44 -14.00 6.89 14.55
N VAL A 45 -13.36 6.13 15.44
CA VAL A 45 -11.91 6.21 15.72
C VAL A 45 -11.05 6.03 14.45
N ALA A 46 -11.38 5.03 13.64
CA ALA A 46 -10.64 4.75 12.41
C ALA A 46 -10.72 5.89 11.39
N LEU A 47 -11.91 6.51 11.24
CA LEU A 47 -12.09 7.66 10.35
C LEU A 47 -11.30 8.87 10.83
N ARG A 48 -11.32 9.16 12.14
CA ARG A 48 -10.55 10.28 12.73
C ARG A 48 -9.06 10.08 12.51
N LEU A 49 -8.55 8.88 12.76
CA LEU A 49 -7.15 8.53 12.52
C LEU A 49 -6.77 8.75 11.05
N LEU A 50 -7.57 8.22 10.12
CA LEU A 50 -7.31 8.31 8.70
C LEU A 50 -7.28 9.76 8.22
N VAL A 51 -8.32 10.53 8.55
CA VAL A 51 -8.45 11.93 8.12
C VAL A 51 -7.31 12.77 8.67
N LEU A 52 -6.99 12.64 9.95
CA LEU A 52 -5.91 13.39 10.58
C LEU A 52 -4.55 13.00 10.01
N ALA A 53 -4.34 11.71 9.74
CA ALA A 53 -3.13 11.20 9.10
C ALA A 53 -2.91 11.79 7.70
N HIS A 54 -3.97 11.87 6.88
CA HIS A 54 -3.83 12.47 5.53
C HIS A 54 -3.53 13.97 5.61
N VAL A 55 -4.08 14.70 6.57
CA VAL A 55 -3.73 16.12 6.80
C VAL A 55 -2.26 16.26 7.19
N ILE A 56 -1.75 15.39 8.08
CA ILE A 56 -0.33 15.39 8.47
C ILE A 56 0.56 15.05 7.26
N MET A 57 0.19 14.03 6.49
CA MET A 57 0.94 13.65 5.29
C MET A 57 1.00 14.80 4.27
N ALA A 58 -0.11 15.50 4.05
CA ALA A 58 -0.13 16.66 3.16
C ALA A 58 0.76 17.80 3.67
N ALA A 59 0.78 18.05 4.98
CA ALA A 59 1.65 19.07 5.57
C ALA A 59 3.14 18.78 5.33
N VAL A 60 3.51 17.50 5.17
CA VAL A 60 4.86 17.09 4.77
C VAL A 60 5.03 17.13 3.25
N CYS A 61 4.06 16.62 2.50
CA CYS A 61 4.18 16.47 1.05
C CYS A 61 4.17 17.80 0.28
N ILE A 62 3.36 18.79 0.70
CA ILE A 62 3.25 20.08 0.01
C ILE A 62 4.60 20.82 -0.04
N PRO A 63 5.34 20.99 1.07
CA PRO A 63 6.70 21.57 1.01
C PRO A 63 7.67 20.76 0.14
N VAL A 64 7.57 19.41 0.17
CA VAL A 64 8.43 18.54 -0.64
C VAL A 64 8.13 18.71 -2.13
N VAL A 65 6.87 18.84 -2.53
CA VAL A 65 6.53 19.19 -3.92
C VAL A 65 7.21 20.48 -4.34
N TYR A 66 7.11 21.53 -3.53
CA TYR A 66 7.73 22.82 -3.85
C TYR A 66 9.26 22.72 -4.00
N LEU A 67 9.92 21.98 -3.12
CA LEU A 67 11.37 21.79 -3.14
C LEU A 67 11.87 20.93 -4.30
N LEU A 68 11.09 19.94 -4.71
CA LEU A 68 11.49 18.97 -5.73
C LEU A 68 10.86 19.26 -7.10
N TRP A 69 10.07 20.33 -7.23
CA TRP A 69 9.44 20.67 -8.51
C TRP A 69 10.51 20.97 -9.56
N PRO A 70 10.48 20.29 -10.72
CA PRO A 70 11.51 20.48 -11.74
C PRO A 70 11.43 21.87 -12.37
N MET A 71 12.59 22.45 -12.69
CA MET A 71 12.65 23.77 -13.36
C MET A 71 11.95 23.74 -14.73
N ALA A 72 12.12 22.64 -15.48
CA ALA A 72 11.35 22.36 -16.69
C ALA A 72 9.98 21.80 -16.25
N SER A 73 9.01 22.66 -16.03
CA SER A 73 7.69 22.29 -15.51
C SER A 73 6.90 21.46 -16.51
N PRO A 74 6.42 20.26 -16.13
CA PRO A 74 5.54 19.47 -16.98
C PRO A 74 4.19 20.18 -17.19
N ALA A 75 3.63 20.08 -18.39
CA ALA A 75 2.28 20.59 -18.64
C ALA A 75 1.25 19.78 -17.83
N TRP A 76 0.33 20.47 -17.17
CA TRP A 76 -0.65 19.84 -16.28
C TRP A 76 -1.50 18.77 -16.96
N GLN A 77 -1.77 18.91 -18.26
CA GLN A 77 -2.55 17.95 -19.06
C GLN A 77 -1.93 16.54 -19.07
N GLN A 78 -0.62 16.44 -18.87
CA GLN A 78 0.11 15.16 -18.95
C GLN A 78 -0.01 14.32 -17.69
N PHE A 79 -0.25 14.95 -16.53
CA PHE A 79 -0.27 14.26 -15.25
C PHE A 79 -1.56 14.45 -14.44
N ALA A 80 -2.39 15.45 -14.75
CA ALA A 80 -3.58 15.77 -13.94
C ALA A 80 -4.61 14.62 -13.94
N ALA A 81 -4.91 14.04 -15.10
CA ALA A 81 -5.89 12.96 -15.17
C ALA A 81 -5.44 11.72 -14.36
N PRO A 82 -4.23 11.18 -14.52
CA PRO A 82 -3.77 10.08 -13.67
C PRO A 82 -3.63 10.46 -12.19
N LEU A 83 -3.27 11.70 -11.84
CA LEU A 83 -3.24 12.18 -10.47
C LEU A 83 -4.63 12.17 -9.82
N LEU A 84 -5.61 12.78 -10.45
CA LEU A 84 -6.98 12.86 -9.93
C LEU A 84 -7.62 11.48 -9.84
N ALA A 85 -7.44 10.65 -10.86
CA ALA A 85 -8.00 9.32 -10.90
C ALA A 85 -7.33 8.39 -9.88
N SER A 86 -5.99 8.37 -9.77
CA SER A 86 -5.29 7.56 -8.76
C SER A 86 -5.69 7.95 -7.34
N THR A 87 -5.78 9.25 -7.05
CA THR A 87 -6.23 9.77 -5.76
C THR A 87 -7.67 9.37 -5.47
N GLY A 88 -8.58 9.50 -6.46
CA GLY A 88 -9.97 9.11 -6.32
C GLY A 88 -10.15 7.62 -6.02
N PHE A 89 -9.52 6.76 -6.80
CA PHE A 89 -9.56 5.31 -6.55
C PHE A 89 -8.88 4.91 -5.24
N TYR A 90 -7.80 5.57 -4.85
CA TYR A 90 -7.19 5.37 -3.54
C TYR A 90 -8.16 5.70 -2.41
N VAL A 91 -8.84 6.85 -2.44
CA VAL A 91 -9.81 7.26 -1.40
C VAL A 91 -11.02 6.30 -1.36
N LEU A 92 -11.53 5.87 -2.52
CA LEU A 92 -12.59 4.86 -2.60
C LEU A 92 -12.13 3.52 -2.01
N GLY A 93 -10.94 3.05 -2.35
CA GLY A 93 -10.35 1.84 -1.81
C GLY A 93 -10.17 1.90 -0.29
N GLN A 94 -9.66 3.02 0.24
CA GLN A 94 -9.52 3.24 1.68
C GLN A 94 -10.88 3.23 2.38
N SER A 95 -11.88 3.88 1.80
CA SER A 95 -13.24 3.90 2.36
C SER A 95 -13.84 2.49 2.45
N ALA A 96 -13.66 1.68 1.41
CA ALA A 96 -14.08 0.29 1.37
C ALA A 96 -13.32 -0.57 2.39
N LEU A 97 -12.00 -0.35 2.54
CA LEU A 97 -11.18 -1.04 3.54
C LEU A 97 -11.68 -0.75 4.95
N PHE A 98 -11.97 0.51 5.27
CA PHE A 98 -12.53 0.86 6.57
C PHE A 98 -13.93 0.29 6.80
N ALA A 99 -14.75 0.19 5.74
CA ALA A 99 -16.04 -0.50 5.82
C ALA A 99 -15.87 -2.00 6.13
N ALA A 100 -14.89 -2.66 5.51
CA ALA A 100 -14.55 -4.05 5.80
C ALA A 100 -14.06 -4.23 7.25
N LEU A 101 -13.16 -3.35 7.73
CA LEU A 101 -12.60 -3.38 9.09
C LEU A 101 -13.63 -3.10 10.19
N LYS A 102 -14.79 -2.48 9.85
CA LYS A 102 -15.92 -2.38 10.78
C LYS A 102 -16.67 -3.72 10.94
N ALA A 103 -16.65 -4.57 9.92
CA ALA A 103 -17.41 -5.81 9.84
C ALA A 103 -16.61 -7.08 10.14
N ALA A 104 -15.25 -6.99 10.14
CA ALA A 104 -14.35 -8.11 10.40
C ALA A 104 -13.01 -7.63 10.97
N ASP A 105 -12.28 -8.53 11.63
CA ASP A 105 -10.98 -8.22 12.23
C ASP A 105 -9.90 -7.92 11.18
N ALA A 106 -8.99 -7.01 11.51
CA ALA A 106 -7.87 -6.66 10.64
C ALA A 106 -7.02 -7.87 10.24
N SER A 107 -6.88 -8.84 11.14
CA SER A 107 -6.17 -10.09 10.90
C SER A 107 -6.86 -11.02 9.90
N GLN A 108 -8.17 -10.88 9.72
CA GLN A 108 -8.95 -11.60 8.70
C GLN A 108 -8.92 -10.87 7.36
N ILE A 109 -8.93 -9.53 7.39
CA ILE A 109 -8.93 -8.66 6.20
C ILE A 109 -7.56 -8.62 5.52
N SER A 110 -6.46 -8.51 6.30
CA SER A 110 -5.11 -8.30 5.76
C SER A 110 -4.66 -9.36 4.74
N PRO A 111 -4.84 -10.67 4.95
CA PRO A 111 -4.50 -11.66 3.93
C PRO A 111 -5.36 -11.56 2.66
N LEU A 112 -6.65 -11.19 2.80
CA LEU A 112 -7.54 -11.03 1.64
C LEU A 112 -7.13 -9.87 0.73
N LEU A 113 -6.40 -8.87 1.26
CA LEU A 113 -5.81 -7.81 0.43
C LEU A 113 -4.75 -8.34 -0.56
N GLY A 114 -4.26 -9.56 -0.37
CA GLY A 114 -3.44 -10.28 -1.36
C GLY A 114 -4.16 -10.52 -2.69
N LEU A 115 -5.50 -10.56 -2.70
CA LEU A 115 -6.30 -10.64 -3.93
C LEU A 115 -6.07 -9.44 -4.87
N LYS A 116 -5.57 -8.32 -4.36
CA LYS A 116 -5.16 -7.17 -5.18
C LYS A 116 -4.17 -7.55 -6.27
N VAL A 117 -3.25 -8.48 -6.01
CA VAL A 117 -2.25 -8.94 -7.01
C VAL A 117 -2.94 -9.60 -8.21
N VAL A 118 -3.98 -10.41 -7.95
CA VAL A 118 -4.79 -11.01 -9.03
C VAL A 118 -5.53 -9.95 -9.81
N MET A 119 -6.23 -9.04 -9.11
CA MET A 119 -6.98 -7.96 -9.76
C MET A 119 -6.07 -7.11 -10.65
N LEU A 120 -4.86 -6.81 -10.16
CA LEU A 120 -3.86 -6.08 -10.91
C LEU A 120 -3.39 -6.86 -12.14
N ALA A 121 -3.07 -8.14 -12.01
CA ALA A 121 -2.65 -8.99 -13.12
C ALA A 121 -3.73 -9.08 -14.21
N LEU A 122 -5.00 -9.24 -13.80
CA LEU A 122 -6.13 -9.23 -14.73
C LEU A 122 -6.30 -7.88 -15.43
N LEU A 123 -6.21 -6.76 -14.70
CA LEU A 123 -6.32 -5.42 -15.29
C LEU A 123 -5.18 -5.13 -16.26
N VAL A 124 -3.95 -5.46 -15.91
CA VAL A 124 -2.78 -5.26 -16.80
C VAL A 124 -2.92 -6.10 -18.08
N THR A 125 -3.36 -7.36 -17.96
CA THR A 125 -3.51 -8.25 -19.10
C THR A 125 -4.70 -7.87 -19.99
N PHE A 126 -5.90 -7.70 -19.41
CA PHE A 126 -7.12 -7.56 -20.19
C PHE A 126 -7.48 -6.11 -20.54
N VAL A 127 -7.05 -5.14 -19.73
CA VAL A 127 -7.37 -3.72 -19.96
C VAL A 127 -6.22 -3.00 -20.64
N MET A 128 -4.97 -3.26 -20.21
CA MET A 128 -3.79 -2.61 -20.80
C MET A 128 -3.21 -3.39 -21.99
N GLY A 129 -3.68 -4.62 -22.25
CA GLY A 129 -3.20 -5.46 -23.35
C GLY A 129 -1.76 -5.96 -23.17
N THR A 130 -1.19 -5.86 -21.96
CA THR A 130 0.16 -6.32 -21.66
C THR A 130 0.10 -7.79 -21.28
N ALA A 131 0.57 -8.67 -22.18
CA ALA A 131 0.61 -10.10 -21.89
C ALA A 131 1.61 -10.40 -20.77
N LEU A 132 1.13 -11.00 -19.70
CA LEU A 132 1.97 -11.62 -18.68
C LEU A 132 2.39 -12.99 -19.15
N ASP A 133 3.65 -13.34 -18.93
CA ASP A 133 4.14 -14.67 -19.26
C ASP A 133 3.71 -15.73 -18.21
N ALA A 134 4.01 -17.01 -18.50
CA ALA A 134 3.62 -18.10 -17.61
C ALA A 134 4.28 -18.01 -16.22
N ARG A 135 5.48 -17.46 -16.12
CA ARG A 135 6.22 -17.32 -14.85
C ARG A 135 5.60 -16.22 -13.99
N GLN A 136 5.23 -15.10 -14.61
CA GLN A 136 4.54 -13.99 -13.94
C GLN A 136 3.17 -14.44 -13.41
N TRP A 137 2.41 -15.22 -14.20
CA TRP A 137 1.17 -15.84 -13.74
C TRP A 137 1.39 -16.83 -12.58
N LEU A 138 2.48 -17.61 -12.64
CA LEU A 138 2.85 -18.51 -11.54
C LEU A 138 3.21 -17.72 -10.27
N ALA A 139 3.97 -16.61 -10.39
CA ALA A 139 4.29 -15.74 -9.27
C ALA A 139 3.03 -15.12 -8.64
N VAL A 140 2.06 -14.68 -9.44
CA VAL A 140 0.74 -14.24 -8.98
C VAL A 140 0.01 -15.35 -8.23
N ALA A 141 -0.04 -16.55 -8.80
CA ALA A 141 -0.70 -17.71 -8.16
C ALA A 141 -0.07 -18.08 -6.83
N LEU A 142 1.27 -18.10 -6.74
CA LEU A 142 1.99 -18.37 -5.50
C LEU A 142 1.72 -17.29 -4.42
N SER A 143 1.67 -16.02 -4.81
CA SER A 143 1.35 -14.91 -3.90
C SER A 143 -0.07 -15.06 -3.32
N VAL A 144 -1.03 -15.46 -4.14
CA VAL A 144 -2.42 -15.73 -3.72
C VAL A 144 -2.51 -16.94 -2.83
N ALA A 145 -1.82 -18.03 -3.19
CA ALA A 145 -1.77 -19.24 -2.38
C ALA A 145 -1.20 -18.95 -0.97
N ALA A 146 -0.14 -18.14 -0.88
CA ALA A 146 0.41 -17.70 0.39
C ALA A 146 -0.62 -16.90 1.22
N ALA A 147 -1.34 -15.96 0.59
CA ALA A 147 -2.40 -15.21 1.27
C ALA A 147 -3.54 -16.12 1.73
N ALA A 148 -3.96 -17.09 0.92
CA ALA A 148 -5.00 -18.06 1.26
C ALA A 148 -4.58 -18.97 2.44
N ILE A 149 -3.33 -19.43 2.48
CA ILE A 149 -2.79 -20.22 3.60
C ILE A 149 -2.85 -19.41 4.91
N LEU A 150 -2.50 -18.13 4.88
CA LEU A 150 -2.58 -17.25 6.06
C LEU A 150 -4.02 -17.01 6.53
N GLN A 151 -5.00 -17.10 5.62
CA GLN A 151 -6.42 -16.95 5.94
C GLN A 151 -7.03 -18.19 6.58
N THR A 152 -6.50 -19.39 6.33
CA THR A 152 -7.07 -20.64 6.86
C THR A 152 -6.98 -20.73 8.40
N GLY A 153 -8.08 -21.16 9.04
CA GLY A 153 -8.14 -21.37 10.51
C GLY A 153 -8.66 -20.15 11.30
N ARG A 154 -9.11 -19.09 10.64
CA ARG A 154 -9.81 -17.95 11.25
C ARG A 154 -11.30 -18.03 10.90
N GLY A 155 -12.17 -17.56 11.80
CA GLY A 155 -13.62 -17.52 11.56
C GLY A 155 -13.95 -16.86 10.22
N GLY A 156 -15.02 -17.32 9.56
CA GLY A 156 -15.40 -16.84 8.23
C GLY A 156 -15.65 -15.32 8.20
N VAL A 157 -15.22 -14.69 7.13
CA VAL A 157 -15.51 -13.28 6.84
C VAL A 157 -16.93 -13.19 6.28
N SER A 158 -17.74 -12.25 6.77
CA SER A 158 -19.09 -12.05 6.23
C SER A 158 -19.04 -11.67 4.75
N LEU A 159 -20.06 -12.06 3.98
CA LEU A 159 -20.14 -11.75 2.53
C LEU A 159 -20.04 -10.25 2.27
N ARG A 160 -20.60 -9.42 3.15
CA ARG A 160 -20.51 -7.96 3.08
C ARG A 160 -19.05 -7.46 3.25
N ALA A 161 -18.33 -7.98 4.25
CA ALA A 161 -16.93 -7.62 4.47
C ALA A 161 -16.06 -8.10 3.31
N PHE A 162 -16.30 -9.32 2.79
CA PHE A 162 -15.59 -9.83 1.62
C PHE A 162 -15.83 -8.96 0.38
N GLY A 163 -17.08 -8.56 0.10
CA GLY A 163 -17.41 -7.66 -1.00
C GLY A 163 -16.70 -6.30 -0.88
N CYS A 164 -16.63 -5.73 0.33
CA CYS A 164 -15.87 -4.49 0.59
C CYS A 164 -14.37 -4.68 0.33
N VAL A 165 -13.78 -5.83 0.72
CA VAL A 165 -12.37 -6.13 0.46
C VAL A 165 -12.11 -6.28 -1.04
N LEU A 166 -12.97 -6.99 -1.75
CA LEU A 166 -12.83 -7.17 -3.20
C LEU A 166 -12.88 -5.82 -3.94
N PHE A 167 -13.86 -4.98 -3.61
CA PHE A 167 -13.97 -3.62 -4.15
C PHE A 167 -12.73 -2.78 -3.81
N CYS A 168 -12.24 -2.86 -2.57
CA CYS A 168 -11.00 -2.23 -2.16
C CYS A 168 -9.81 -2.68 -3.02
N CYS A 169 -9.66 -3.99 -3.26
CA CYS A 169 -8.59 -4.55 -4.09
C CYS A 169 -8.65 -4.05 -5.53
N ILE A 170 -9.84 -3.97 -6.12
CA ILE A 170 -10.05 -3.42 -7.46
C ILE A 170 -9.64 -1.94 -7.50
N CYS A 171 -10.13 -1.13 -6.56
CA CYS A 171 -9.80 0.29 -6.49
C CYS A 171 -8.30 0.52 -6.32
N PHE A 172 -7.64 -0.22 -5.44
CA PHE A 172 -6.19 -0.09 -5.24
C PHE A 172 -5.39 -0.60 -6.45
N ALA A 173 -5.85 -1.65 -7.15
CA ALA A 173 -5.18 -2.11 -8.35
C ALA A 173 -5.25 -1.06 -9.47
N ILE A 174 -6.40 -0.43 -9.66
CA ILE A 174 -6.56 0.69 -10.62
C ILE A 174 -5.69 1.88 -10.19
N ALA A 175 -5.69 2.24 -8.91
CA ALA A 175 -4.87 3.33 -8.40
C ALA A 175 -3.38 3.08 -8.66
N ASP A 176 -2.88 1.86 -8.46
CA ASP A 176 -1.47 1.51 -8.70
C ASP A 176 -1.06 1.63 -10.17
N ILE A 177 -1.93 1.21 -11.09
CA ILE A 177 -1.71 1.40 -12.54
C ILE A 177 -1.64 2.90 -12.86
N LEU A 178 -2.56 3.68 -12.32
CA LEU A 178 -2.61 5.12 -12.52
C LEU A 178 -1.41 5.86 -11.89
N ILE A 179 -0.84 5.34 -10.80
CA ILE A 179 0.40 5.85 -10.22
C ILE A 179 1.57 5.70 -11.21
N VAL A 180 1.70 4.55 -11.86
CA VAL A 180 2.73 4.37 -12.91
C VAL A 180 2.48 5.31 -14.08
N SER A 181 1.23 5.48 -14.49
CA SER A 181 0.86 6.46 -15.54
C SER A 181 1.18 7.89 -15.11
N LEU A 182 0.99 8.24 -13.84
CA LEU A 182 1.35 9.54 -13.27
C LEU A 182 2.87 9.77 -13.32
N ILE A 183 3.66 8.77 -12.89
CA ILE A 183 5.13 8.84 -12.93
C ILE A 183 5.61 9.05 -14.38
N ASN A 184 5.10 8.28 -15.32
CA ASN A 184 5.43 8.40 -16.73
C ASN A 184 5.00 9.76 -17.32
N GLY A 185 3.81 10.24 -16.99
CA GLY A 185 3.31 11.55 -17.41
C GLY A 185 4.17 12.71 -16.92
N LEU A 186 4.64 12.65 -15.67
CA LEU A 186 5.58 13.62 -15.12
C LEU A 186 6.92 13.59 -15.86
N GLN A 187 7.48 12.40 -16.14
CA GLN A 187 8.74 12.26 -16.87
C GLN A 187 8.64 12.80 -18.31
N THR A 188 7.59 12.39 -19.03
CA THR A 188 7.33 12.83 -20.41
C THR A 188 7.14 14.34 -20.44
N GLY A 189 6.35 14.91 -19.53
CA GLY A 189 6.11 16.33 -19.47
C GLY A 189 7.35 17.17 -19.20
N VAL A 190 8.22 16.69 -18.30
CA VAL A 190 9.51 17.34 -18.06
C VAL A 190 10.44 17.24 -19.28
N ALA A 191 10.43 16.09 -19.97
CA ALA A 191 11.24 15.90 -21.18
C ALA A 191 10.78 16.81 -22.32
N GLU A 192 9.47 16.95 -22.54
CA GLU A 192 8.90 17.87 -23.53
C GLU A 192 9.17 19.35 -23.21
N ALA A 193 9.33 19.69 -21.93
CA ALA A 193 9.77 21.02 -21.48
C ALA A 193 11.29 21.24 -21.56
N GLY A 194 12.03 20.27 -22.13
CA GLY A 194 13.50 20.38 -22.31
C GLY A 194 14.33 19.97 -21.08
N GLY A 195 13.71 19.34 -20.07
CA GLY A 195 14.39 18.85 -18.87
C GLY A 195 14.49 17.32 -18.82
N SER A 196 14.95 16.81 -17.70
CA SER A 196 14.93 15.37 -17.39
C SER A 196 14.80 15.14 -15.88
N ILE A 197 14.03 14.13 -15.51
CA ILE A 197 13.96 13.64 -14.12
C ILE A 197 14.14 12.13 -14.09
N SER A 198 14.81 11.63 -13.05
CA SER A 198 14.94 10.19 -12.86
C SER A 198 13.62 9.53 -12.51
N ARG A 199 13.52 8.21 -12.67
CA ARG A 199 12.34 7.43 -12.26
C ARG A 199 12.04 7.57 -10.77
N LEU A 200 13.08 7.63 -9.94
CA LEU A 200 12.94 7.87 -8.50
C LEU A 200 12.37 9.25 -8.21
N HIS A 201 12.87 10.28 -8.86
CA HIS A 201 12.35 11.64 -8.72
C HIS A 201 10.88 11.71 -9.13
N GLY A 202 10.52 11.12 -10.27
CA GLY A 202 9.13 10.99 -10.71
C GLY A 202 8.24 10.25 -9.70
N GLY A 203 8.75 9.18 -9.08
CA GLY A 203 8.06 8.45 -8.02
C GLY A 203 7.81 9.29 -6.77
N VAL A 204 8.81 10.05 -6.31
CA VAL A 204 8.68 10.96 -5.15
C VAL A 204 7.68 12.09 -5.45
N LEU A 205 7.76 12.70 -6.63
CA LEU A 205 6.80 13.73 -7.05
C LEU A 205 5.37 13.18 -7.13
N ALA A 206 5.19 12.01 -7.75
CA ALA A 206 3.87 11.37 -7.83
C ALA A 206 3.29 11.08 -6.43
N LEU A 207 4.11 10.57 -5.51
CA LEU A 207 3.73 10.36 -4.11
C LEU A 207 3.26 11.66 -3.47
N THR A 208 4.10 12.69 -3.51
CA THR A 208 3.87 13.94 -2.79
C THR A 208 2.66 14.71 -3.35
N LEU A 209 2.44 14.67 -4.66
CA LEU A 209 1.24 15.21 -5.30
C LEU A 209 -0.02 14.45 -4.85
N THR A 210 0.02 13.12 -4.87
CA THR A 210 -1.11 12.27 -4.47
C THR A 210 -1.50 12.51 -3.00
N TYR A 211 -0.54 12.49 -2.07
CA TYR A 211 -0.84 12.67 -0.64
C TYR A 211 -1.10 14.14 -0.28
N GLY A 212 -0.53 15.09 -1.01
CA GLY A 212 -0.91 16.50 -0.93
C GLY A 212 -2.40 16.71 -1.26
N LEU A 213 -2.85 16.10 -2.36
CA LEU A 213 -4.26 16.15 -2.77
C LEU A 213 -5.18 15.39 -1.80
N CYS A 214 -4.80 14.19 -1.35
CA CYS A 214 -5.55 13.44 -0.32
C CYS A 214 -5.76 14.26 0.95
N GLY A 215 -4.73 14.94 1.43
CA GLY A 215 -4.83 15.78 2.61
C GLY A 215 -5.69 17.01 2.38
N GLY A 216 -5.60 17.66 1.21
CA GLY A 216 -6.48 18.75 0.82
C GLY A 216 -7.96 18.33 0.85
N LEU A 217 -8.28 17.15 0.31
CA LEU A 217 -9.63 16.58 0.35
C LEU A 217 -10.06 16.19 1.79
N SER A 218 -9.11 15.81 2.64
CA SER A 218 -9.38 15.41 4.03
C SER A 218 -9.52 16.60 4.98
N ALA A 219 -8.95 17.76 4.65
CA ALA A 219 -8.92 18.93 5.54
C ALA A 219 -10.32 19.45 5.95
N PRO A 220 -11.31 19.59 5.07
CA PRO A 220 -12.66 19.99 5.46
C PRO A 220 -13.29 18.97 6.44
N LEU A 221 -13.10 17.68 6.19
CA LEU A 221 -13.62 16.62 7.05
C LEU A 221 -12.91 16.60 8.41
N ALA A 222 -11.61 16.96 8.45
CA ALA A 222 -10.88 17.10 9.70
C ALA A 222 -11.50 18.19 10.60
N LEU A 223 -11.99 19.27 10.02
CA LEU A 223 -12.65 20.34 10.79
C LEU A 223 -13.97 19.89 11.42
N THR A 224 -14.74 19.05 10.73
CA THR A 224 -16.03 18.54 11.22
C THR A 224 -15.89 17.46 12.29
N LEU A 225 -14.76 16.74 12.32
CA LEU A 225 -14.52 15.65 13.27
C LEU A 225 -13.89 16.10 14.60
N ARG A 226 -13.72 17.39 14.82
CA ARG A 226 -13.24 17.94 16.11
C ARG A 226 -14.21 17.62 17.25
N PRO A 227 -13.74 17.55 18.52
CA PRO A 227 -12.37 17.77 19.00
C PRO A 227 -11.47 16.52 18.86
N TYR A 228 -10.17 16.76 18.67
CA TYR A 228 -9.13 15.73 18.69
C TYR A 228 -8.41 15.75 20.03
N LEU A 229 -8.07 14.55 20.54
CA LEU A 229 -7.23 14.40 21.73
C LEU A 229 -5.74 14.40 21.32
N ARG A 230 -4.87 14.67 22.31
CA ARG A 230 -3.41 14.54 22.11
C ARG A 230 -3.01 13.14 21.61
N THR A 231 -3.68 12.10 22.10
CA THR A 231 -3.48 10.71 21.66
C THR A 231 -3.84 10.51 20.19
N ASP A 232 -4.87 11.19 19.66
CA ASP A 232 -5.23 11.12 18.25
C ASP A 232 -4.10 11.68 17.38
N TRP A 233 -3.50 12.81 17.76
CA TRP A 233 -2.38 13.43 17.06
C TRP A 233 -1.12 12.57 17.07
N ILE A 234 -0.77 11.98 18.23
CA ILE A 234 0.39 11.10 18.36
C ILE A 234 0.21 9.86 17.45
N SER A 235 -0.92 9.19 17.54
CA SER A 235 -1.20 7.99 16.74
C SER A 235 -1.29 8.31 15.24
N ALA A 236 -1.89 9.45 14.88
CA ALA A 236 -1.94 9.90 13.49
C ALA A 236 -0.53 10.24 12.96
N GLY A 237 0.32 10.88 13.76
CA GLY A 237 1.71 11.14 13.40
C GLY A 237 2.51 9.86 13.17
N GLN A 238 2.42 8.89 14.09
CA GLN A 238 3.08 7.60 13.94
C GLN A 238 2.58 6.82 12.71
N TYR A 239 1.26 6.79 12.50
CA TYR A 239 0.67 6.18 11.32
C TYR A 239 1.11 6.89 10.04
N SER A 240 1.07 8.22 10.00
CA SER A 240 1.46 9.02 8.84
C SER A 240 2.92 8.77 8.45
N THR A 241 3.83 8.73 9.40
CA THR A 241 5.26 8.51 9.15
C THR A 241 5.50 7.13 8.56
N THR A 242 4.92 6.09 9.18
CA THR A 242 5.11 4.71 8.70
C THR A 242 4.39 4.47 7.38
N TRP A 243 3.19 5.00 7.19
CA TRP A 243 2.43 4.87 5.95
C TRP A 243 3.08 5.64 4.81
N LEU A 244 3.46 6.91 5.01
CA LEU A 244 4.11 7.73 3.99
C LEU A 244 5.46 7.12 3.58
N GLY A 245 6.26 6.65 4.54
CA GLY A 245 7.49 5.92 4.26
C GLY A 245 7.26 4.63 3.48
N SER A 246 6.20 3.88 3.80
CA SER A 246 5.78 2.71 3.03
C SER A 246 5.42 3.08 1.59
N MET A 247 4.62 4.12 1.41
CA MET A 247 4.20 4.54 0.07
C MET A 247 5.37 5.13 -0.72
N LEU A 248 6.31 5.81 -0.08
CA LEU A 248 7.55 6.25 -0.72
C LEU A 248 8.32 5.07 -1.32
N GLY A 249 8.53 4.02 -0.53
CA GLY A 249 9.16 2.80 -1.02
C GLY A 249 8.38 2.16 -2.17
N LEU A 250 7.04 2.16 -2.10
CA LEU A 250 6.19 1.56 -3.12
C LEU A 250 6.20 2.34 -4.44
N TYR A 251 6.09 3.66 -4.40
CA TYR A 251 6.13 4.50 -5.61
C TYR A 251 7.51 4.44 -6.29
N CYS A 252 8.58 4.44 -5.49
CA CYS A 252 9.92 4.21 -6.02
C CYS A 252 10.05 2.81 -6.64
N CYS A 253 9.54 1.79 -5.99
CA CYS A 253 9.50 0.42 -6.52
C CYS A 253 8.74 0.35 -7.85
N PHE A 254 7.55 0.95 -7.94
CA PHE A 254 6.77 1.00 -9.19
C PHE A 254 7.51 1.70 -10.33
N GLY A 255 8.20 2.78 -10.04
CA GLY A 255 9.01 3.49 -11.03
C GLY A 255 10.21 2.67 -11.54
N LEU A 256 10.79 1.81 -10.70
CA LEU A 256 11.99 1.03 -11.03
C LEU A 256 11.65 -0.33 -11.65
N VAL A 257 10.75 -1.10 -11.04
CA VAL A 257 10.52 -2.52 -11.40
C VAL A 257 9.09 -2.81 -11.86
N GLY A 258 8.26 -1.79 -11.96
CA GLY A 258 6.90 -1.90 -12.45
C GLY A 258 5.87 -2.32 -11.40
N VAL A 259 4.59 -2.19 -11.78
CA VAL A 259 3.47 -2.29 -10.84
C VAL A 259 3.18 -3.72 -10.39
N VAL A 260 3.30 -4.72 -11.28
CA VAL A 260 2.99 -6.11 -10.94
C VAL A 260 4.00 -6.65 -9.94
N PHE A 261 5.30 -6.51 -10.25
CA PHE A 261 6.36 -6.97 -9.37
C PHE A 261 6.38 -6.21 -8.03
N GLY A 262 6.20 -4.90 -8.06
CA GLY A 262 6.08 -4.10 -6.83
C GLY A 262 4.94 -4.56 -5.92
N ASN A 263 3.80 -4.99 -6.48
CA ASN A 263 2.70 -5.54 -5.70
C ASN A 263 2.97 -6.96 -5.17
N ILE A 264 3.71 -7.78 -5.90
CA ILE A 264 4.19 -9.07 -5.39
C ILE A 264 5.11 -8.85 -4.17
N LEU A 265 6.05 -7.91 -4.24
CA LEU A 265 6.89 -7.52 -3.10
C LEU A 265 6.04 -7.00 -1.93
N GLN A 266 5.09 -6.11 -2.18
CA GLN A 266 4.21 -5.58 -1.14
C GLN A 266 3.32 -6.65 -0.51
N SER A 267 2.99 -7.75 -1.20
CA SER A 267 2.18 -8.84 -0.63
C SER A 267 2.89 -9.58 0.52
N THR A 268 4.24 -9.50 0.61
CA THR A 268 5.02 -10.01 1.75
C THR A 268 4.63 -9.33 3.07
N ARG A 269 3.96 -8.17 3.03
CA ARG A 269 3.38 -7.50 4.19
C ARG A 269 2.55 -8.43 5.05
N GLY A 270 1.81 -9.39 4.45
CA GLY A 270 1.02 -10.37 5.20
C GLY A 270 1.88 -11.22 6.13
N VAL A 271 3.01 -11.72 5.64
CA VAL A 271 3.99 -12.48 6.42
C VAL A 271 4.66 -11.60 7.47
N MET A 272 5.05 -10.37 7.10
CA MET A 272 5.70 -9.42 8.02
C MET A 272 4.76 -9.00 9.16
N ASN A 273 3.46 -8.75 8.89
CA ASN A 273 2.46 -8.47 9.91
C ASN A 273 2.38 -9.59 10.95
N VAL A 274 2.41 -10.80 10.47
CA VAL A 274 2.34 -11.99 11.29
C VAL A 274 3.60 -12.14 12.16
N ALA A 275 4.78 -11.91 11.58
CA ALA A 275 6.05 -11.97 12.31
C ALA A 275 6.15 -10.87 13.37
N LEU A 276 5.78 -9.63 13.01
CA LEU A 276 5.76 -8.49 13.93
C LEU A 276 4.75 -8.70 15.07
N GLY A 277 3.55 -9.21 14.77
CA GLY A 277 2.56 -9.53 15.78
C GLY A 277 3.05 -10.59 16.78
N ALA A 278 3.67 -11.67 16.29
CA ALA A 278 4.26 -12.68 17.14
C ALA A 278 5.39 -12.13 18.02
N TRP A 279 6.24 -11.26 17.47
CA TRP A 279 7.31 -10.61 18.22
C TRP A 279 6.76 -9.68 19.32
N LEU A 280 5.71 -8.91 19.03
CA LEU A 280 5.03 -8.05 20.02
C LEU A 280 4.36 -8.88 21.12
N ALA A 281 3.70 -9.99 20.79
CA ALA A 281 3.12 -10.90 21.76
C ALA A 281 4.19 -11.47 22.71
N HIS A 282 5.39 -11.81 22.20
CA HIS A 282 6.52 -12.21 23.04
C HIS A 282 7.03 -11.09 23.96
N ARG A 283 6.85 -9.83 23.58
CA ARG A 283 7.20 -8.66 24.41
C ARG A 283 6.12 -8.27 25.42
N GLY A 284 5.05 -9.07 25.57
CA GLY A 284 4.00 -8.85 26.56
C GLY A 284 2.80 -8.02 26.07
N TRP A 285 2.75 -7.68 24.78
CA TRP A 285 1.63 -6.96 24.18
C TRP A 285 0.53 -7.93 23.71
N HIS A 286 0.00 -8.73 24.66
CA HIS A 286 -0.94 -9.83 24.38
C HIS A 286 -2.30 -9.36 23.83
N ASP A 287 -2.66 -8.10 24.04
CA ASP A 287 -3.90 -7.49 23.53
C ASP A 287 -3.88 -7.30 22.00
N LEU A 288 -2.67 -7.25 21.41
CA LEU A 288 -2.50 -7.06 19.97
C LEU A 288 -2.49 -8.37 19.17
N GLU A 289 -2.02 -9.46 19.75
CA GLU A 289 -2.00 -10.77 19.09
C GLU A 289 -2.04 -11.92 20.10
N GLN A 290 -2.87 -12.94 19.81
CA GLN A 290 -2.91 -14.17 20.62
C GLN A 290 -1.64 -15.01 20.42
N LYS A 291 -1.27 -15.82 21.43
CA LYS A 291 -0.15 -16.77 21.30
C LYS A 291 -0.33 -17.66 20.08
N VAL A 292 0.73 -17.78 19.30
CA VAL A 292 0.73 -18.53 18.03
C VAL A 292 0.83 -20.01 18.34
N ASP A 293 -0.14 -20.80 17.89
CA ASP A 293 -0.09 -22.25 17.89
C ASP A 293 0.89 -22.79 16.83
N ARG A 294 1.44 -24.00 17.05
CA ARG A 294 2.37 -24.66 16.11
C ARG A 294 1.82 -24.76 14.68
N ALA A 295 0.52 -25.07 14.53
CA ALA A 295 -0.12 -25.14 13.23
C ALA A 295 -0.08 -23.79 12.50
N MET A 296 -0.29 -22.69 13.21
CA MET A 296 -0.19 -21.35 12.66
C MET A 296 1.26 -21.00 12.28
N LEU A 297 2.26 -21.43 13.06
CA LEU A 297 3.67 -21.20 12.72
C LEU A 297 4.05 -21.90 11.41
N ILE A 298 3.62 -23.16 11.22
CA ILE A 298 3.86 -23.91 9.97
C ILE A 298 3.22 -23.19 8.77
N LYS A 299 1.98 -22.72 8.89
CA LYS A 299 1.32 -21.94 7.85
C LYS A 299 2.08 -20.67 7.50
N ARG A 300 2.63 -19.98 8.50
CA ARG A 300 3.43 -18.76 8.32
C ARG A 300 4.73 -19.05 7.55
N ILE A 301 5.41 -20.14 7.90
CA ILE A 301 6.62 -20.57 7.19
C ILE A 301 6.28 -20.96 5.74
N ALA A 302 5.22 -21.74 5.53
CA ALA A 302 4.78 -22.12 4.18
C ALA A 302 4.43 -20.89 3.32
N ALA A 303 3.69 -19.93 3.88
CA ALA A 303 3.37 -18.68 3.20
C ALA A 303 4.62 -17.85 2.87
N ALA A 304 5.60 -17.79 3.79
CA ALA A 304 6.86 -17.09 3.55
C ALA A 304 7.66 -17.73 2.40
N LEU A 305 7.74 -19.05 2.35
CA LEU A 305 8.41 -19.80 1.28
C LEU A 305 7.74 -19.56 -0.08
N LEU A 306 6.41 -19.60 -0.13
CA LEU A 306 5.65 -19.31 -1.36
C LEU A 306 5.87 -17.86 -1.85
N MET A 307 5.89 -16.89 -0.94
CA MET A 307 6.20 -15.50 -1.27
C MET A 307 7.63 -15.35 -1.79
N THR A 308 8.60 -16.00 -1.16
CA THR A 308 9.99 -15.98 -1.61
C THR A 308 10.11 -16.57 -3.01
N ALA A 309 9.44 -17.70 -3.28
CA ALA A 309 9.40 -18.30 -4.61
C ALA A 309 8.75 -17.37 -5.66
N ALA A 310 7.64 -16.71 -5.31
CA ALA A 310 6.99 -15.73 -6.18
C ALA A 310 7.92 -14.56 -6.54
N ILE A 311 8.63 -14.01 -5.56
CA ILE A 311 9.60 -12.92 -5.77
C ILE A 311 10.75 -13.40 -6.67
N THR A 312 11.32 -14.57 -6.39
CA THR A 312 12.43 -15.12 -7.17
C THR A 312 12.04 -15.32 -8.63
N LEU A 313 10.86 -15.89 -8.89
CA LEU A 313 10.35 -16.06 -10.27
C LEU A 313 10.19 -14.72 -10.98
N SER A 314 9.71 -13.69 -10.28
CA SER A 314 9.52 -12.36 -10.87
C SER A 314 10.86 -11.63 -11.12
N VAL A 315 11.90 -11.87 -10.31
CA VAL A 315 13.23 -11.26 -10.49
C VAL A 315 13.94 -11.83 -11.71
N ILE A 316 13.84 -13.14 -11.96
CA ILE A 316 14.48 -13.82 -13.10
C ILE A 316 14.03 -13.23 -14.45
N ASP A 317 12.80 -12.70 -14.53
CA ASP A 317 12.28 -12.07 -15.75
C ASP A 317 12.76 -10.64 -15.96
N LEU A 318 13.28 -9.98 -14.92
CA LEU A 318 13.75 -8.60 -14.96
C LEU A 318 15.28 -8.50 -15.16
N SER A 319 16.00 -9.58 -14.93
CA SER A 319 17.45 -9.70 -15.15
C SER A 319 17.76 -10.23 -16.54
#